data_a6b820725ad3646f644f567a87335067
#
_entry.id   a6b820725ad3646f644f567a87335067
#
_cell.length_a   1.000
_cell.length_b   1.000
_cell.length_c   1.000
_cell.angle_alpha   90.00
_cell.angle_beta   90.00
_cell.angle_gamma   90.00
#
_symmetry.space_group_name_H-M   'P 1'
#
loop_
_entity.id
_entity.type
_entity.pdbx_description
1 polymer ?
#
loop_
_entity_poly.entity_id
_entity_poly.type
_entity_poly.pdbx_seq_one_letter_code
_entity_poly.pdbx_strand_id
1 'polypeptide(L)'
;MRTYGQYCGIAKSLDTIGDRWTLLIVRELLALGPCRHTDLRNGLPGIASNLLVDRLRELEEAGLIHREAAPPPVATTLFSLTERGRELEPVLRELSRWGIPLLREPASSDSFRTHWLDMPARALTDHRPDQPAIALQLHADGNEDLVIEVKDGSVHTHAGRVDHPTASLTGPPHLLAATLLGDLDLSAAVQQGLRLSGEREAVLRILPR
;
A
#
# COMPACT_ATOMS: atom_id res chain seq x y z
N MET A 1 -21.40 1.79 -18.33
CA MET A 1 -20.68 0.67 -17.64
C MET A 1 -20.79 -0.57 -18.50
N ARG A 2 -19.69 -1.26 -18.77
CA ARG A 2 -19.71 -2.56 -19.47
C ARG A 2 -20.12 -3.64 -18.47
N THR A 3 -21.01 -4.57 -18.87
CA THR A 3 -21.42 -5.67 -17.99
C THR A 3 -21.14 -7.01 -18.64
N TYR A 4 -20.72 -7.98 -17.85
CA TYR A 4 -20.58 -9.39 -18.28
C TYR A 4 -21.93 -10.09 -18.46
N GLY A 5 -23.03 -9.49 -18.00
CA GLY A 5 -24.37 -10.07 -18.08
C GLY A 5 -24.56 -11.37 -17.27
N GLN A 6 -23.68 -11.66 -16.31
CA GLN A 6 -23.68 -12.90 -15.54
C GLN A 6 -24.25 -12.69 -14.13
N TYR A 7 -25.07 -13.63 -13.67
CA TYR A 7 -25.52 -13.70 -12.27
C TYR A 7 -24.48 -14.43 -11.42
N CYS A 8 -23.32 -13.78 -11.25
CA CYS A 8 -22.16 -14.30 -10.54
C CYS A 8 -21.50 -13.17 -9.76
N GLY A 9 -21.18 -13.39 -8.47
CA GLY A 9 -20.56 -12.38 -7.61
C GLY A 9 -19.23 -11.86 -8.18
N ILE A 10 -18.39 -12.73 -8.74
CA ILE A 10 -17.12 -12.34 -9.36
C ILE A 10 -17.38 -11.44 -10.58
N ALA A 11 -18.31 -11.84 -11.48
CA ALA A 11 -18.62 -11.05 -12.66
C ALA A 11 -19.19 -9.67 -12.27
N LYS A 12 -20.07 -9.62 -11.28
CA LYS A 12 -20.63 -8.36 -10.76
C LYS A 12 -19.58 -7.47 -10.10
N SER A 13 -18.62 -8.06 -9.38
CA SER A 13 -17.49 -7.30 -8.87
C SER A 13 -16.64 -6.73 -10.01
N LEU A 14 -16.32 -7.52 -11.02
CA LEU A 14 -15.56 -7.07 -12.17
C LEU A 14 -16.30 -6.05 -13.04
N ASP A 15 -17.64 -6.07 -13.08
CA ASP A 15 -18.44 -5.00 -13.68
C ASP A 15 -18.14 -3.62 -13.02
N THR A 16 -17.75 -3.60 -11.74
CA THR A 16 -17.49 -2.40 -10.95
C THR A 16 -16.00 -2.05 -10.83
N ILE A 17 -15.17 -3.06 -10.56
CA ILE A 17 -13.73 -2.84 -10.24
C ILE A 17 -12.77 -3.44 -11.27
N GLY A 18 -13.27 -4.07 -12.33
CA GLY A 18 -12.44 -4.79 -13.30
C GLY A 18 -11.68 -3.91 -14.30
N ASP A 19 -11.95 -2.62 -14.32
CA ASP A 19 -11.23 -1.70 -15.20
C ASP A 19 -9.80 -1.47 -14.70
N ARG A 20 -8.88 -1.34 -15.65
CA ARG A 20 -7.48 -1.00 -15.37
C ARG A 20 -7.42 0.31 -14.56
N TRP A 21 -6.57 0.37 -13.57
CA TRP A 21 -6.34 1.43 -12.61
C TRP A 21 -7.29 1.44 -11.41
N THR A 22 -8.49 0.88 -11.48
CA THR A 22 -9.48 0.96 -10.41
C THR A 22 -8.95 0.43 -9.07
N LEU A 23 -8.44 -0.80 -9.04
CA LEU A 23 -7.85 -1.37 -7.82
C LEU A 23 -6.56 -0.65 -7.38
N LEU A 24 -5.80 -0.08 -8.31
CA LEU A 24 -4.63 0.72 -7.95
C LEU A 24 -5.02 2.05 -7.31
N ILE A 25 -6.11 2.69 -7.74
CA ILE A 25 -6.68 3.89 -7.09
C ILE A 25 -7.14 3.54 -5.67
N VAL A 26 -7.85 2.42 -5.49
CA VAL A 26 -8.26 1.95 -4.17
C VAL A 26 -7.05 1.67 -3.27
N ARG A 27 -5.97 1.08 -3.80
CA ARG A 27 -4.69 0.89 -3.08
C ARG A 27 -4.13 2.21 -2.57
N GLU A 28 -4.06 3.23 -3.43
CA GLU A 28 -3.56 4.55 -3.02
C GLU A 28 -4.41 5.15 -1.89
N LEU A 29 -5.74 5.07 -2.00
CA LEU A 29 -6.65 5.58 -0.99
C LEU A 29 -6.60 4.79 0.33
N LEU A 30 -6.29 3.50 0.30
CA LEU A 30 -6.06 2.70 1.51
C LEU A 30 -4.75 3.08 2.20
N ALA A 31 -3.69 3.30 1.43
CA ALA A 31 -2.36 3.58 1.95
C ALA A 31 -2.19 5.03 2.43
N LEU A 32 -2.76 5.99 1.69
CA LEU A 32 -2.57 7.42 1.94
C LEU A 32 -3.71 8.05 2.76
N GLY A 33 -4.87 7.39 2.85
CA GLY A 33 -6.09 7.99 3.40
C GLY A 33 -6.67 9.07 2.47
N PRO A 34 -7.36 10.08 3.03
CA PRO A 34 -7.89 11.18 2.24
C PRO A 34 -6.78 11.94 1.51
N CYS A 35 -6.83 11.98 0.17
CA CYS A 35 -5.79 12.60 -0.63
C CYS A 35 -6.33 13.39 -1.82
N ARG A 36 -5.49 14.25 -2.37
CA ARG A 36 -5.83 15.10 -3.51
C ARG A 36 -5.70 14.32 -4.81
N HIS A 37 -6.32 14.85 -5.87
CA HIS A 37 -6.10 14.33 -7.22
C HIS A 37 -4.60 14.27 -7.60
N THR A 38 -3.81 15.27 -7.20
CA THR A 38 -2.36 15.32 -7.46
C THR A 38 -1.61 14.19 -6.75
N ASP A 39 -2.00 13.85 -5.53
CA ASP A 39 -1.37 12.79 -4.72
C ASP A 39 -1.65 11.43 -5.36
N LEU A 40 -2.91 11.19 -5.75
CA LEU A 40 -3.30 9.99 -6.50
C LEU A 40 -2.52 9.86 -7.81
N ARG A 41 -2.40 10.94 -8.59
CA ARG A 41 -1.65 10.93 -9.85
C ARG A 41 -0.16 10.62 -9.63
N ASN A 42 0.44 11.13 -8.54
CA ASN A 42 1.83 10.85 -8.19
C ASN A 42 2.03 9.38 -7.76
N GLY A 43 1.04 8.79 -7.09
CA GLY A 43 1.02 7.38 -6.71
C GLY A 43 0.66 6.42 -7.86
N LEU A 44 0.27 6.93 -9.03
CA LEU A 44 -0.16 6.15 -10.19
C LEU A 44 0.65 6.50 -11.46
N PRO A 45 1.96 6.21 -11.49
CA PRO A 45 2.80 6.53 -12.66
C PRO A 45 2.22 5.96 -13.96
N GLY A 46 2.13 6.80 -14.98
CA GLY A 46 1.62 6.42 -16.28
C GLY A 46 0.11 6.54 -16.48
N ILE A 47 -0.66 6.92 -15.45
CA ILE A 47 -2.08 7.22 -15.64
C ILE A 47 -2.24 8.59 -16.33
N ALA A 48 -3.08 8.65 -17.36
CA ALA A 48 -3.48 9.93 -17.97
C ALA A 48 -4.44 10.68 -17.04
N SER A 49 -4.28 12.01 -16.91
CA SER A 49 -5.11 12.82 -16.00
C SER A 49 -6.62 12.71 -16.26
N ASN A 50 -7.04 12.70 -17.52
CA ASN A 50 -8.44 12.52 -17.88
C ASN A 50 -8.98 11.14 -17.48
N LEU A 51 -8.17 10.10 -17.66
CA LEU A 51 -8.54 8.73 -17.25
C LEU A 51 -8.69 8.64 -15.72
N LEU A 52 -7.80 9.28 -14.95
CA LEU A 52 -7.94 9.32 -13.49
C LEU A 52 -9.25 10.01 -13.08
N VAL A 53 -9.59 11.15 -13.70
CA VAL A 53 -10.86 11.85 -13.45
C VAL A 53 -12.06 10.95 -13.75
N ASP A 54 -12.05 10.24 -14.89
CA ASP A 54 -13.14 9.33 -15.26
C ASP A 54 -13.27 8.18 -14.26
N ARG A 55 -12.15 7.55 -13.85
CA ARG A 55 -12.16 6.47 -12.86
C ARG A 55 -12.64 6.93 -11.49
N LEU A 56 -12.24 8.12 -11.03
CA LEU A 56 -12.71 8.69 -9.77
C LEU A 56 -14.22 8.95 -9.80
N ARG A 57 -14.75 9.47 -10.92
CA ARG A 57 -16.19 9.65 -11.09
C ARG A 57 -16.94 8.31 -11.04
N GLU A 58 -16.48 7.30 -11.76
CA GLU A 58 -17.10 5.97 -11.76
C GLU A 58 -17.07 5.31 -10.38
N LEU A 59 -15.97 5.44 -9.64
CA LEU A 59 -15.86 4.95 -8.26
C LEU A 59 -16.80 5.68 -7.30
N GLU A 60 -17.01 7.00 -7.49
CA GLU A 60 -17.96 7.80 -6.73
C GLU A 60 -19.40 7.37 -7.04
N GLU A 61 -19.76 7.22 -8.32
CA GLU A 61 -21.07 6.71 -8.78
C GLU A 61 -21.35 5.29 -8.25
N ALA A 62 -20.32 4.45 -8.12
CA ALA A 62 -20.42 3.11 -7.54
C ALA A 62 -20.47 3.11 -6.00
N GLY A 63 -20.35 4.28 -5.35
CA GLY A 63 -20.38 4.42 -3.89
C GLY A 63 -19.15 3.86 -3.18
N LEU A 64 -18.01 3.71 -3.89
CA LEU A 64 -16.76 3.20 -3.32
C LEU A 64 -15.88 4.30 -2.75
N ILE A 65 -15.98 5.49 -3.31
CA ILE A 65 -15.30 6.68 -2.80
C ILE A 65 -16.30 7.82 -2.61
N HIS A 66 -15.90 8.80 -1.85
CA HIS A 66 -16.55 10.10 -1.78
C HIS A 66 -15.50 11.20 -1.89
N ARG A 67 -15.95 12.39 -2.27
CA ARG A 67 -15.11 13.58 -2.31
C ARG A 67 -15.69 14.64 -1.39
N GLU A 68 -14.79 15.36 -0.74
CA GLU A 68 -15.14 16.47 0.13
C GLU A 68 -14.23 17.68 -0.12
N ALA A 69 -14.74 18.86 0.11
CA ALA A 69 -13.95 20.09 0.06
C ALA A 69 -13.21 20.24 1.40
N ALA A 70 -11.88 20.22 1.36
CA ALA A 70 -11.07 20.54 2.53
C ALA A 70 -11.17 22.04 2.84
N PRO A 71 -11.35 22.44 4.12
CA PRO A 71 -11.40 23.85 4.51
C PRO A 71 -10.04 24.53 4.29
N PRO A 72 -10.02 25.88 4.25
CA PRO A 72 -8.77 26.64 4.30
C PRO A 72 -7.90 26.22 5.52
N PRO A 73 -6.58 26.24 5.41
CA PRO A 73 -5.76 26.76 4.30
C PRO A 73 -5.58 25.77 3.12
N VAL A 74 -6.04 24.54 3.24
CA VAL A 74 -5.81 23.49 2.22
C VAL A 74 -6.64 23.73 0.97
N ALA A 75 -7.89 24.21 1.11
CA ALA A 75 -8.82 24.67 0.05
C ALA A 75 -8.78 23.81 -1.23
N THR A 76 -8.91 22.49 -1.09
CA THR A 76 -8.83 21.52 -2.19
C THR A 76 -9.91 20.45 -2.03
N THR A 77 -10.12 19.67 -3.08
CA THR A 77 -10.95 18.46 -3.02
C THR A 77 -10.10 17.28 -2.58
N LEU A 78 -10.56 16.57 -1.55
CA LEU A 78 -10.01 15.31 -1.08
C LEU A 78 -10.91 14.16 -1.51
N PHE A 79 -10.29 13.05 -1.89
CA PHE A 79 -10.95 11.78 -2.18
C PHE A 79 -10.64 10.81 -1.06
N SER A 80 -11.63 10.06 -0.60
CA SER A 80 -11.47 9.04 0.42
C SER A 80 -12.42 7.86 0.16
N LEU A 81 -12.06 6.70 0.70
CA LEU A 81 -12.90 5.50 0.59
C LEU A 81 -14.12 5.63 1.49
N THR A 82 -15.26 5.21 0.98
CA THR A 82 -16.44 4.90 1.79
C THR A 82 -16.21 3.63 2.61
N GLU A 83 -17.13 3.27 3.52
CA GLU A 83 -17.12 1.98 4.19
C GLU A 83 -17.13 0.83 3.16
N ARG A 84 -17.99 0.92 2.14
CA ARG A 84 -18.04 -0.05 1.04
C ARG A 84 -16.72 -0.14 0.25
N GLY A 85 -16.05 0.98 0.03
CA GLY A 85 -14.73 1.02 -0.61
C GLY A 85 -13.65 0.32 0.23
N ARG A 86 -13.69 0.48 1.56
CA ARG A 86 -12.76 -0.20 2.48
C ARG A 86 -12.93 -1.71 2.52
N GLU A 87 -14.12 -2.24 2.23
CA GLU A 87 -14.35 -3.68 2.10
C GLU A 87 -13.50 -4.34 0.98
N LEU A 88 -12.89 -3.55 0.09
CA LEU A 88 -11.93 -4.04 -0.91
C LEU A 88 -10.53 -4.33 -0.33
N GLU A 89 -10.21 -3.89 0.90
CA GLU A 89 -8.91 -4.14 1.52
C GLU A 89 -8.54 -5.64 1.58
N PRO A 90 -9.41 -6.56 2.04
CA PRO A 90 -9.11 -7.98 1.99
C PRO A 90 -8.87 -8.52 0.58
N VAL A 91 -9.59 -8.01 -0.42
CA VAL A 91 -9.40 -8.41 -1.82
C VAL A 91 -8.01 -7.98 -2.31
N LEU A 92 -7.62 -6.74 -2.04
CA LEU A 92 -6.30 -6.20 -2.41
C LEU A 92 -5.17 -6.92 -1.68
N ARG A 93 -5.36 -7.28 -0.41
CA ARG A 93 -4.39 -8.04 0.37
C ARG A 93 -4.15 -9.42 -0.25
N GLU A 94 -5.20 -10.16 -0.58
CA GLU A 94 -5.07 -11.47 -1.22
C GLU A 94 -4.50 -11.36 -2.65
N LEU A 95 -4.88 -10.32 -3.40
CA LEU A 95 -4.30 -10.03 -4.71
C LEU A 95 -2.80 -9.70 -4.61
N SER A 96 -2.41 -8.92 -3.59
CA SER A 96 -0.99 -8.64 -3.31
C SER A 96 -0.23 -9.92 -3.01
N ARG A 97 -0.75 -10.79 -2.13
CA ARG A 97 -0.13 -12.09 -1.81
C ARG A 97 0.05 -12.95 -3.06
N TRP A 98 -0.97 -13.04 -3.91
CA TRP A 98 -0.90 -13.77 -5.17
C TRP A 98 0.12 -13.16 -6.15
N GLY A 99 0.27 -11.83 -6.15
CA GLY A 99 1.15 -11.08 -7.03
C GLY A 99 2.62 -11.07 -6.64
N ILE A 100 2.96 -11.32 -5.36
CA ILE A 100 4.35 -11.29 -4.86
C ILE A 100 5.32 -12.12 -5.72
N PRO A 101 5.01 -13.38 -6.11
CA PRO A 101 5.92 -14.17 -6.94
C PRO A 101 6.22 -13.57 -8.31
N LEU A 102 5.45 -12.57 -8.76
CA LEU A 102 5.65 -11.87 -10.03
C LEU A 102 6.68 -10.74 -9.92
N LEU A 103 7.15 -10.40 -8.70
CA LEU A 103 8.07 -9.30 -8.44
C LEU A 103 9.56 -9.68 -8.53
N ARG A 104 9.88 -10.87 -9.01
CA ARG A 104 11.23 -11.48 -8.94
C ARG A 104 12.33 -10.69 -9.65
N GLU A 105 12.02 -9.95 -10.70
CA GLU A 105 12.99 -9.16 -11.46
C GLU A 105 12.38 -7.80 -11.83
N PRO A 106 12.62 -6.76 -11.02
CA PRO A 106 12.13 -5.42 -11.36
C PRO A 106 12.77 -4.95 -12.67
N ALA A 107 11.96 -4.51 -13.62
CA ALA A 107 12.46 -3.85 -14.81
C ALA A 107 13.02 -2.47 -14.45
N SER A 108 14.03 -2.00 -15.20
CA SER A 108 14.60 -0.66 -15.01
C SER A 108 13.60 0.48 -15.20
N SER A 109 12.46 0.20 -15.85
CA SER A 109 11.34 1.12 -16.05
C SER A 109 10.33 1.10 -14.92
N ASP A 110 10.42 0.17 -13.97
CA ASP A 110 9.45 0.05 -12.90
C ASP A 110 9.60 1.19 -11.92
N SER A 111 8.48 1.80 -11.58
CA SER A 111 8.40 2.80 -10.52
C SER A 111 8.25 2.13 -9.17
N PHE A 112 8.77 2.76 -8.15
CA PHE A 112 8.58 2.34 -6.76
C PHE A 112 8.07 3.51 -5.92
N ARG A 113 7.22 3.19 -4.93
CA ARG A 113 6.79 4.08 -3.84
C ARG A 113 6.79 3.28 -2.56
N THR A 114 7.32 3.84 -1.48
CA THR A 114 7.44 3.11 -0.21
C THR A 114 6.07 2.69 0.34
N HIS A 115 5.04 3.51 0.18
CA HIS A 115 3.68 3.17 0.62
C HIS A 115 3.03 2.00 -0.13
N TRP A 116 3.58 1.56 -1.27
CA TRP A 116 3.12 0.32 -1.93
C TRP A 116 3.48 -0.93 -1.15
N LEU A 117 4.38 -0.83 -0.17
CA LEU A 117 4.70 -1.92 0.77
C LEU A 117 3.61 -2.12 1.84
N ASP A 118 2.60 -1.24 1.92
CA ASP A 118 1.47 -1.37 2.85
C ASP A 118 0.74 -2.70 2.69
N MET A 119 0.25 -3.01 1.49
CA MET A 119 -0.51 -4.24 1.26
C MET A 119 0.31 -5.51 1.48
N PRO A 120 1.56 -5.64 0.96
CA PRO A 120 2.43 -6.74 1.32
C PRO A 120 2.67 -6.88 2.83
N ALA A 121 2.95 -5.80 3.53
CA ALA A 121 3.14 -5.83 4.98
C ALA A 121 1.92 -6.38 5.71
N ARG A 122 0.73 -5.90 5.40
CA ARG A 122 -0.54 -6.41 5.96
C ARG A 122 -0.83 -7.86 5.57
N ALA A 123 -0.38 -8.30 4.38
CA ALA A 123 -0.63 -9.64 3.87
C ALA A 123 0.30 -10.71 4.50
N LEU A 124 1.51 -10.34 4.85
CA LEU A 124 2.58 -11.27 5.23
C LEU A 124 2.93 -11.24 6.73
N THR A 125 2.64 -10.14 7.42
CA THR A 125 2.98 -10.01 8.84
C THR A 125 2.14 -10.95 9.71
N ASP A 126 2.81 -11.67 10.62
CA ASP A 126 2.15 -12.53 11.62
C ASP A 126 1.54 -11.68 12.74
N HIS A 127 0.22 -11.77 12.89
CA HIS A 127 -0.57 -10.95 13.80
C HIS A 127 -0.79 -11.70 15.11
N ARG A 128 0.10 -11.50 16.08
CA ARG A 128 -0.03 -12.09 17.42
C ARG A 128 -0.37 -11.02 18.45
N PRO A 129 -1.60 -11.03 19.00
CA PRO A 129 -2.05 -9.98 19.93
C PRO A 129 -1.33 -9.99 21.26
N ASP A 130 -0.73 -11.10 21.66
CA ASP A 130 0.01 -11.30 22.91
C ASP A 130 1.47 -10.80 22.88
N GLN A 131 1.91 -10.30 21.73
CA GLN A 131 3.28 -9.79 21.57
C GLN A 131 3.36 -8.27 21.74
N PRO A 132 4.51 -7.72 22.21
CA PRO A 132 4.70 -6.29 22.31
C PRO A 132 4.47 -5.55 21.00
N ALA A 133 3.95 -4.33 21.07
CA ALA A 133 3.81 -3.47 19.90
C ALA A 133 5.17 -3.20 19.23
N ILE A 134 5.16 -3.09 17.90
CA ILE A 134 6.33 -2.75 17.09
C ILE A 134 5.99 -1.54 16.24
N ALA A 135 6.94 -0.62 16.11
CA ALA A 135 6.95 0.41 15.09
C ALA A 135 8.22 0.25 14.25
N LEU A 136 8.07 -0.24 13.02
CA LEU A 136 9.17 -0.35 12.05
C LEU A 136 9.15 0.84 11.12
N GLN A 137 10.22 1.63 11.11
CA GLN A 137 10.42 2.73 10.19
C GLN A 137 11.15 2.27 8.94
N LEU A 138 10.62 2.58 7.77
CA LEU A 138 11.24 2.31 6.47
C LEU A 138 11.69 3.62 5.81
N HIS A 139 12.96 3.69 5.43
CA HIS A 139 13.54 4.80 4.69
C HIS A 139 14.07 4.28 3.35
N ALA A 140 13.27 4.37 2.31
CA ALA A 140 13.69 4.01 0.96
C ALA A 140 14.37 5.19 0.27
N ASP A 141 15.58 4.97 -0.24
CA ASP A 141 16.36 6.02 -0.92
C ASP A 141 15.54 6.72 -2.02
N GLY A 142 15.43 8.04 -1.95
CA GLY A 142 14.68 8.86 -2.91
C GLY A 142 13.14 8.75 -2.85
N ASN A 143 12.59 8.13 -1.82
CA ASN A 143 11.16 7.97 -1.61
C ASN A 143 10.71 8.52 -0.26
N GLU A 144 9.40 8.58 -0.05
CA GLU A 144 8.81 8.94 1.23
C GLU A 144 9.02 7.83 2.27
N ASP A 145 9.09 8.23 3.54
CA ASP A 145 9.19 7.32 4.65
C ASP A 145 7.86 6.63 4.91
N LEU A 146 7.92 5.36 5.34
CA LEU A 146 6.76 4.56 5.73
C LEU A 146 6.97 3.99 7.13
N VAL A 147 5.93 3.98 7.94
CA VAL A 147 5.88 3.28 9.22
C VAL A 147 4.98 2.07 9.09
N ILE A 148 5.43 0.94 9.60
CA ILE A 148 4.62 -0.28 9.80
C ILE A 148 4.49 -0.49 11.30
N GLU A 149 3.27 -0.35 11.83
CA GLU A 149 2.95 -0.61 13.22
C GLU A 149 2.22 -1.95 13.35
N VAL A 150 2.70 -2.78 14.27
CA VAL A 150 2.01 -4.02 14.67
C VAL A 150 1.63 -3.87 16.14
N LYS A 151 0.33 -3.82 16.39
CA LYS A 151 -0.23 -3.64 17.74
C LYS A 151 -1.54 -4.38 17.86
N ASP A 152 -1.77 -5.05 18.99
CA ASP A 152 -3.01 -5.74 19.33
C ASP A 152 -3.50 -6.70 18.22
N GLY A 153 -2.56 -7.40 17.57
CA GLY A 153 -2.84 -8.32 16.48
C GLY A 153 -3.22 -7.67 15.16
N SER A 154 -3.06 -6.36 15.03
CA SER A 154 -3.36 -5.60 13.81
C SER A 154 -2.10 -4.96 13.23
N VAL A 155 -2.05 -4.87 11.90
CA VAL A 155 -1.01 -4.13 11.18
C VAL A 155 -1.59 -2.85 10.64
N HIS A 156 -0.96 -1.75 10.99
CA HIS A 156 -1.26 -0.42 10.47
C HIS A 156 -0.03 0.15 9.78
N THR A 157 -0.25 0.87 8.71
CA THR A 157 0.82 1.56 8.00
C THR A 157 0.42 3.01 7.78
N HIS A 158 1.38 3.90 7.82
CA HIS A 158 1.17 5.30 7.47
C HIS A 158 2.45 5.92 6.91
N ALA A 159 2.31 6.91 6.05
CA ALA A 159 3.43 7.70 5.57
C ALA A 159 3.99 8.60 6.68
N GLY A 160 5.28 8.89 6.62
CA GLY A 160 5.97 9.77 7.56
C GLY A 160 6.87 9.04 8.53
N ARG A 161 7.10 9.66 9.69
CA ARG A 161 8.06 9.20 10.70
C ARG A 161 7.42 9.06 12.06
N VAL A 162 7.99 8.15 12.86
CA VAL A 162 7.71 8.02 14.29
C VAL A 162 8.95 8.41 15.08
N ASP A 163 8.77 9.11 16.21
CA ASP A 163 9.89 9.65 17.00
C ASP A 163 10.80 8.58 17.58
N HIS A 164 10.24 7.44 17.98
CA HIS A 164 10.96 6.34 18.62
C HIS A 164 10.57 5.00 17.98
N PRO A 165 11.05 4.69 16.77
CA PRO A 165 10.80 3.40 16.14
C PRO A 165 11.48 2.28 16.94
N THR A 166 10.82 1.14 17.05
CA THR A 166 11.42 -0.09 17.61
C THR A 166 12.62 -0.53 16.77
N ALA A 167 12.49 -0.38 15.45
CA ALA A 167 13.57 -0.61 14.50
C ALA A 167 13.39 0.28 13.26
N SER A 168 14.48 0.46 12.50
CA SER A 168 14.46 1.15 11.20
C SER A 168 15.24 0.36 10.16
N LEU A 169 14.71 0.31 8.94
CA LEU A 169 15.40 -0.19 7.76
C LEU A 169 15.61 0.96 6.78
N THR A 170 16.86 1.17 6.35
CA THR A 170 17.22 2.25 5.44
C THR A 170 18.05 1.71 4.29
N GLY A 171 17.71 2.07 3.06
CA GLY A 171 18.50 1.73 1.89
C GLY A 171 17.73 1.70 0.58
N PRO A 172 18.31 1.05 -0.44
CA PRO A 172 17.72 0.97 -1.77
C PRO A 172 16.31 0.34 -1.77
N PRO A 173 15.37 0.89 -2.53
CA PRO A 173 13.98 0.39 -2.59
C PRO A 173 13.86 -1.11 -2.87
N HIS A 174 14.67 -1.64 -3.77
CA HIS A 174 14.62 -3.06 -4.14
C HIS A 174 15.05 -4.00 -3.00
N LEU A 175 16.02 -3.58 -2.16
CA LEU A 175 16.42 -4.36 -0.98
C LEU A 175 15.34 -4.36 0.10
N LEU A 176 14.71 -3.21 0.34
CA LEU A 176 13.57 -3.10 1.26
C LEU A 176 12.42 -3.99 0.81
N ALA A 177 12.03 -3.89 -0.46
CA ALA A 177 10.96 -4.69 -1.02
C ALA A 177 11.28 -6.19 -0.94
N ALA A 178 12.44 -6.63 -1.43
CA ALA A 178 12.85 -8.04 -1.40
C ALA A 178 12.89 -8.60 0.03
N THR A 179 13.34 -7.78 1.00
CA THR A 179 13.38 -8.20 2.41
C THR A 179 11.96 -8.35 2.98
N LEU A 180 11.09 -7.36 2.78
CA LEU A 180 9.71 -7.40 3.29
C LEU A 180 8.85 -8.47 2.62
N LEU A 181 9.17 -8.83 1.39
CA LEU A 181 8.48 -9.88 0.63
C LEU A 181 9.01 -11.29 0.91
N GLY A 182 10.13 -11.40 1.63
CA GLY A 182 10.77 -12.68 1.95
C GLY A 182 11.65 -13.27 0.85
N ASP A 183 11.88 -12.53 -0.23
CA ASP A 183 12.77 -12.95 -1.33
C ASP A 183 14.25 -12.82 -0.95
N LEU A 184 14.56 -11.98 0.05
CA LEU A 184 15.91 -11.77 0.57
C LEU A 184 15.89 -11.78 2.10
N ASP A 185 16.69 -12.63 2.72
CA ASP A 185 16.79 -12.63 4.18
C ASP A 185 17.47 -11.35 4.69
N LEU A 186 17.13 -10.94 5.92
CA LEU A 186 17.60 -9.69 6.51
C LEU A 186 19.11 -9.61 6.60
N SER A 187 19.82 -10.74 6.83
CA SER A 187 21.30 -10.74 6.93
C SER A 187 21.92 -10.50 5.57
N ALA A 188 21.40 -11.15 4.53
CA ALA A 188 21.86 -10.96 3.16
C ALA A 188 21.55 -9.54 2.67
N ALA A 189 20.39 -9.00 3.01
CA ALA A 189 20.02 -7.61 2.70
C ALA A 189 20.99 -6.60 3.33
N VAL A 190 21.37 -6.82 4.59
CA VAL A 190 22.35 -5.97 5.29
C VAL A 190 23.74 -6.07 4.64
N GLN A 191 24.16 -7.26 4.22
CA GLN A 191 25.42 -7.43 3.48
C GLN A 191 25.42 -6.69 2.12
N GLN A 192 24.24 -6.57 1.49
CA GLN A 192 24.07 -5.87 0.21
C GLN A 192 23.86 -4.36 0.36
N GLY A 193 23.83 -3.83 1.60
CA GLY A 193 23.79 -2.39 1.84
C GLY A 193 22.53 -1.87 2.52
N LEU A 194 21.59 -2.74 2.92
CA LEU A 194 20.48 -2.35 3.78
C LEU A 194 21.00 -2.05 5.18
N ARG A 195 20.63 -0.93 5.76
CA ARG A 195 21.01 -0.56 7.13
C ARG A 195 19.88 -0.84 8.08
N LEU A 196 20.17 -1.61 9.13
CA LEU A 196 19.27 -1.87 10.24
C LEU A 196 19.71 -1.04 11.45
N SER A 197 18.77 -0.37 12.10
CA SER A 197 18.93 0.28 13.40
C SER A 197 17.83 -0.17 14.34
N GLY A 198 18.11 -0.28 15.64
CA GLY A 198 17.16 -0.74 16.65
C GLY A 198 17.09 -2.27 16.77
N GLU A 199 15.94 -2.80 17.16
CA GLU A 199 15.74 -4.19 17.53
C GLU A 199 15.58 -5.11 16.32
N ARG A 200 16.57 -5.99 16.07
CA ARG A 200 16.53 -6.97 14.98
C ARG A 200 15.32 -7.91 15.08
N GLU A 201 14.98 -8.35 16.29
CA GLU A 201 13.86 -9.26 16.53
C GLU A 201 12.52 -8.64 16.14
N ALA A 202 12.36 -7.32 16.32
CA ALA A 202 11.17 -6.59 15.88
C ALA A 202 11.00 -6.67 14.36
N VAL A 203 12.09 -6.53 13.60
CA VAL A 203 12.06 -6.69 12.13
C VAL A 203 11.69 -8.12 11.75
N LEU A 204 12.31 -9.14 12.37
CA LEU A 204 12.05 -10.54 12.07
C LEU A 204 10.60 -10.97 12.37
N ARG A 205 9.89 -10.25 13.24
CA ARG A 205 8.46 -10.48 13.51
C ARG A 205 7.54 -9.96 12.40
N ILE A 206 7.99 -8.99 11.63
CA ILE A 206 7.25 -8.40 10.50
C ILE A 206 7.51 -9.17 9.21
N LEU A 207 8.71 -9.74 9.07
CA LEU A 207 9.10 -10.47 7.87
C LEU A 207 8.34 -11.81 7.75
N PRO A 208 8.02 -12.25 6.52
CA PRO A 208 7.43 -13.55 6.28
C PRO A 208 8.41 -14.67 6.69
N ARG A 209 7.84 -15.79 7.13
CA ARG A 209 8.60 -16.99 7.54
C ARG A 209 8.79 -17.94 6.38
#